data_7375995315a15c5118d98a3dffa0a116
#
_entry.id   7375995315a15c5118d98a3dffa0a116
#
_cell.length_a   1.000
_cell.length_b   1.000
_cell.length_c   1.000
_cell.angle_alpha   90.00
_cell.angle_beta   90.00
_cell.angle_gamma   90.00
#
_symmetry.space_group_name_H-M   'P 1'
#
loop_
_entity.id
_entity.type
_entity.pdbx_description
1 polymer ?
#
loop_
_entity_poly.entity_id
_entity_poly.type
_entity_poly.pdbx_seq_one_letter_code
_entity_poly.pdbx_strand_id
1 'polypeptide(L)'
;GSEMCIRDRVKRHHQELSQQAATIIGNQRQLEMKLDRQLSSVENIKNNVRQALLMAEDARRKGHAEQARDYEKAANAFSEQLVSAEKTIADLKVLHEQTRGASDAARAAVEQNARLMEHQLAERTKLLNQLDQVKMQEKVAQAVQQINGTNSDSSTPSLEHVRDKIESRHARAIGQTELADSGVAQQMMEVEAVSAKTRANTRLAEIRAEMAATGELPQPHNSSSKG
;
A
#
# COMPACT_ATOMS: atom_id res chain seq x y z
N GLY A 1 -32.13 -6.00 -9.89
CA GLY A 1 -31.63 -4.60 -9.98
C GLY A 1 -31.00 -4.09 -8.68
N SER A 2 -31.49 -4.52 -7.51
CA SER A 2 -31.06 -4.01 -6.20
C SER A 2 -29.67 -4.49 -5.77
N GLU A 3 -29.29 -5.70 -6.09
CA GLU A 3 -28.00 -6.31 -5.67
C GLU A 3 -26.79 -5.72 -6.40
N MET A 4 -26.95 -5.35 -7.67
CA MET A 4 -25.90 -4.67 -8.44
C MET A 4 -25.59 -3.28 -7.87
N CYS A 5 -26.59 -2.56 -7.37
CA CYS A 5 -26.42 -1.24 -6.74
C CYS A 5 -25.60 -1.28 -5.45
N ILE A 6 -25.74 -2.32 -4.61
CA ILE A 6 -25.02 -2.44 -3.33
C ILE A 6 -23.54 -2.70 -3.59
N ARG A 7 -23.22 -3.66 -4.46
CA ARG A 7 -21.83 -3.98 -4.83
C ARG A 7 -21.11 -2.78 -5.45
N ASP A 8 -21.78 -2.07 -6.35
CA ASP A 8 -21.19 -0.92 -7.04
C ASP A 8 -21.03 0.28 -6.10
N ARG A 9 -21.90 0.40 -5.08
CA ARG A 9 -21.76 1.42 -4.03
C ARG A 9 -20.55 1.13 -3.13
N VAL A 10 -20.38 -0.12 -2.70
CA VAL A 10 -19.24 -0.53 -1.87
C VAL A 10 -17.92 -0.35 -2.61
N LYS A 11 -17.87 -0.74 -3.90
CA LYS A 11 -16.67 -0.52 -4.73
C LYS A 11 -16.37 0.96 -4.93
N ARG A 12 -17.37 1.79 -5.20
CA ARG A 12 -17.18 3.24 -5.34
C ARG A 12 -16.64 3.85 -4.06
N HIS A 13 -17.23 3.52 -2.92
CA HIS A 13 -16.75 4.00 -1.63
C HIS A 13 -15.28 3.62 -1.37
N HIS A 14 -14.90 2.39 -1.69
CA HIS A 14 -13.51 1.94 -1.58
C HIS A 14 -12.59 2.71 -2.52
N GLN A 15 -13.01 2.98 -3.75
CA GLN A 15 -12.24 3.79 -4.70
C GLN A 15 -12.05 5.23 -4.22
N GLU A 16 -13.11 5.87 -3.71
CA GLU A 16 -13.06 7.22 -3.15
C GLU A 16 -12.09 7.29 -1.97
N LEU A 17 -12.18 6.34 -1.05
CA LEU A 17 -11.28 6.25 0.10
C LEU A 17 -9.82 6.03 -0.33
N SER A 18 -9.59 5.18 -1.32
CA SER A 18 -8.25 4.93 -1.88
C SER A 18 -7.68 6.17 -2.58
N GLN A 19 -8.50 6.93 -3.30
CA GLN A 19 -8.07 8.19 -3.91
C GLN A 19 -7.72 9.26 -2.87
N GLN A 20 -8.53 9.38 -1.81
CA GLN A 20 -8.23 10.29 -0.70
C GLN A 20 -6.92 9.90 -0.01
N ALA A 21 -6.72 8.61 0.27
CA ALA A 21 -5.47 8.11 0.84
C ALA A 21 -4.27 8.38 -0.08
N ALA A 22 -4.40 8.17 -1.39
CA ALA A 22 -3.36 8.46 -2.37
C ALA A 22 -2.98 9.94 -2.38
N THR A 23 -3.94 10.85 -2.22
CA THR A 23 -3.69 12.29 -2.12
C THR A 23 -2.91 12.63 -0.86
N ILE A 24 -3.27 12.08 0.30
CA ILE A 24 -2.56 12.30 1.57
C ILE A 24 -1.13 11.76 1.49
N ILE A 25 -0.95 10.56 0.95
CA ILE A 25 0.38 9.95 0.75
C ILE A 25 1.21 10.77 -0.23
N GLY A 26 0.59 11.27 -1.32
CA GLY A 26 1.23 12.16 -2.28
C GLY A 26 1.73 13.46 -1.66
N ASN A 27 0.93 14.08 -0.79
CA ASN A 27 1.33 15.27 -0.04
C ASN A 27 2.52 14.99 0.89
N GLN A 28 2.55 13.85 1.58
CA GLN A 28 3.69 13.43 2.38
C GLN A 28 4.96 13.34 1.52
N ARG A 29 4.88 12.70 0.35
CA ARG A 29 6.02 12.58 -0.57
C ARG A 29 6.52 13.92 -1.09
N GLN A 30 5.61 14.86 -1.38
CA GLN A 30 6.00 16.22 -1.77
C GLN A 30 6.75 16.94 -0.64
N LEU A 31 6.31 16.76 0.60
CA LEU A 31 7.00 17.34 1.77
C LEU A 31 8.40 16.72 1.97
N GLU A 32 8.56 15.42 1.80
CA GLU A 32 9.86 14.75 1.85
C GLU A 32 10.82 15.34 0.81
N MET A 33 10.39 15.44 -0.46
CA MET A 33 11.21 16.04 -1.53
C MET A 33 11.53 17.51 -1.28
N LYS A 34 10.61 18.26 -0.64
CA LYS A 34 10.84 19.67 -0.28
C LYS A 34 11.85 19.76 0.85
N LEU A 35 11.77 18.88 1.84
CA LEU A 35 12.71 18.81 2.95
C LEU A 35 14.12 18.49 2.47
N ASP A 36 14.29 17.51 1.59
CA ASP A 36 15.59 17.13 1.00
C ASP A 36 16.22 18.29 0.24
N ARG A 37 15.42 19.01 -0.55
CA ARG A 37 15.91 20.22 -1.25
C ARG A 37 16.36 21.32 -0.29
N GLN A 38 15.62 21.54 0.79
CA GLN A 38 15.99 22.53 1.80
C GLN A 38 17.26 22.13 2.57
N LEU A 39 17.42 20.85 2.89
CA LEU A 39 18.64 20.32 3.52
C LEU A 39 19.86 20.54 2.62
N SER A 40 19.75 20.25 1.34
CA SER A 40 20.80 20.50 0.37
C SER A 40 21.13 22.00 0.23
N SER A 41 20.10 22.85 0.27
CA SER A 41 20.26 24.32 0.23
C SER A 41 21.02 24.82 1.49
N VAL A 42 20.67 24.32 2.67
CA VAL A 42 21.38 24.66 3.93
C VAL A 42 22.85 24.29 3.86
N GLU A 43 23.17 23.11 3.33
CA GLU A 43 24.58 22.69 3.20
C GLU A 43 25.36 23.57 2.24
N ASN A 44 24.74 24.00 1.13
CA ASN A 44 25.35 24.98 0.20
C ASN A 44 25.58 26.34 0.89
N ILE A 45 24.60 26.83 1.66
CA ILE A 45 24.76 28.10 2.40
C ILE A 45 25.89 27.98 3.42
N LYS A 46 25.99 26.88 4.18
CA LYS A 46 27.10 26.62 5.11
C LYS A 46 28.47 26.66 4.40
N ASN A 47 28.55 26.06 3.24
CA ASN A 47 29.77 26.10 2.44
C ASN A 47 30.10 27.51 1.98
N ASN A 48 29.11 28.33 1.59
CA ASN A 48 29.32 29.72 1.23
C ASN A 48 29.80 30.55 2.42
N VAL A 49 29.25 30.33 3.62
CA VAL A 49 29.75 30.97 4.87
C VAL A 49 31.23 30.62 5.11
N ARG A 50 31.59 29.33 5.03
CA ARG A 50 32.97 28.85 5.22
C ARG A 50 33.90 29.48 4.21
N GLN A 51 33.54 29.52 2.94
CA GLN A 51 34.34 30.14 1.88
C GLN A 51 34.53 31.65 2.11
N ALA A 52 33.46 32.38 2.45
CA ALA A 52 33.56 33.80 2.75
C ALA A 52 34.50 34.08 3.92
N LEU A 53 34.45 33.28 4.99
CA LEU A 53 35.36 33.42 6.12
C LEU A 53 36.82 33.12 5.74
N LEU A 54 37.07 32.09 4.94
CA LEU A 54 38.41 31.77 4.44
C LEU A 54 38.97 32.89 3.56
N MET A 55 38.13 33.48 2.71
CA MET A 55 38.53 34.61 1.86
C MET A 55 38.79 35.86 2.69
N ALA A 56 38.03 36.11 3.75
CA ALA A 56 38.28 37.20 4.68
C ALA A 56 39.62 37.06 5.36
N GLU A 57 39.94 35.83 5.83
CA GLU A 57 41.21 35.54 6.51
C GLU A 57 42.40 35.68 5.57
N ASP A 58 42.30 35.20 4.33
CA ASP A 58 43.34 35.34 3.32
C ASP A 58 43.59 36.80 2.94
N ALA A 59 42.54 37.60 2.79
CA ALA A 59 42.63 39.02 2.54
C ALA A 59 43.33 39.77 3.70
N ARG A 60 43.02 39.40 4.96
CA ARG A 60 43.69 39.93 6.14
C ARG A 60 45.19 39.63 6.12
N ARG A 61 45.58 38.39 5.80
CA ARG A 61 46.98 37.98 5.70
C ARG A 61 47.74 38.74 4.63
N LYS A 62 47.07 39.10 3.54
CA LYS A 62 47.61 39.91 2.46
C LYS A 62 47.59 41.41 2.70
N GLY A 63 47.04 41.89 3.80
CA GLY A 63 46.97 43.27 4.16
C GLY A 63 45.82 44.05 3.47
N HIS A 64 44.87 43.34 2.84
CA HIS A 64 43.76 43.94 2.13
C HIS A 64 42.55 44.09 3.08
N ALA A 65 42.62 45.05 3.97
CA ALA A 65 41.64 45.21 5.09
C ALA A 65 40.19 45.46 4.60
N GLU A 66 40.04 46.24 3.53
CA GLU A 66 38.69 46.50 2.97
C GLU A 66 38.02 45.29 2.38
N GLN A 67 38.78 44.51 1.59
CA GLN A 67 38.29 43.24 1.05
C GLN A 67 37.94 42.23 2.14
N ALA A 68 38.76 42.17 3.19
CA ALA A 68 38.46 41.31 4.34
C ALA A 68 37.09 41.70 5.00
N ARG A 69 36.81 42.99 5.17
CA ARG A 69 35.53 43.46 5.69
C ARG A 69 34.36 43.12 4.76
N ASP A 70 34.54 43.20 3.46
CA ASP A 70 33.49 42.87 2.51
C ASP A 70 33.14 41.38 2.50
N TYR A 71 34.18 40.49 2.60
CA TYR A 71 33.95 39.05 2.78
C TYR A 71 33.28 38.73 4.12
N GLU A 72 33.60 39.44 5.20
CA GLU A 72 32.90 39.29 6.49
C GLU A 72 31.42 39.73 6.40
N LYS A 73 31.13 40.82 5.71
CA LYS A 73 29.73 41.22 5.45
C LYS A 73 29.00 40.14 4.66
N ALA A 74 29.63 39.52 3.64
CA ALA A 74 29.05 38.45 2.88
C ALA A 74 28.83 37.20 3.78
N ALA A 75 29.78 36.84 4.63
CA ALA A 75 29.61 35.75 5.59
C ALA A 75 28.44 35.98 6.54
N ASN A 76 28.27 37.22 7.04
CA ASN A 76 27.14 37.57 7.90
C ASN A 76 25.79 37.46 7.14
N ALA A 77 25.73 37.94 5.90
CA ALA A 77 24.53 37.83 5.07
C ALA A 77 24.16 36.35 4.78
N PHE A 78 25.13 35.50 4.47
CA PHE A 78 24.91 34.06 4.34
C PHE A 78 24.49 33.41 5.67
N SER A 79 25.01 33.86 6.80
CA SER A 79 24.61 33.35 8.11
C SER A 79 23.16 33.71 8.46
N GLU A 80 22.69 34.87 8.09
CA GLU A 80 21.27 35.27 8.22
C GLU A 80 20.37 34.38 7.35
N GLN A 81 20.79 34.11 6.12
CA GLN A 81 20.09 33.16 5.23
C GLN A 81 20.09 31.75 5.80
N LEU A 82 21.21 31.32 6.42
CA LEU A 82 21.31 30.01 7.06
C LEU A 82 20.28 29.87 8.19
N VAL A 83 20.21 30.82 9.08
CA VAL A 83 19.24 30.81 10.20
C VAL A 83 17.81 30.75 9.69
N SER A 84 17.48 31.53 8.63
CA SER A 84 16.16 31.50 8.02
C SER A 84 15.86 30.14 7.37
N ALA A 85 16.81 29.53 6.67
CA ALA A 85 16.66 28.23 6.05
C ALA A 85 16.54 27.09 7.09
N GLU A 86 17.31 27.14 8.17
CA GLU A 86 17.21 26.17 9.28
C GLU A 86 15.85 26.25 9.98
N LYS A 87 15.30 27.46 10.17
CA LYS A 87 13.92 27.64 10.65
C LYS A 87 12.90 27.01 9.72
N THR A 88 13.03 27.23 8.42
CA THR A 88 12.16 26.61 7.42
C THR A 88 12.21 25.08 7.49
N ILE A 89 13.39 24.50 7.69
CA ILE A 89 13.54 23.04 7.87
C ILE A 89 12.84 22.59 9.14
N ALA A 90 12.98 23.32 10.25
CA ALA A 90 12.29 22.97 11.49
C ALA A 90 10.76 22.95 11.30
N ASP A 91 10.20 23.96 10.66
CA ASP A 91 8.76 24.05 10.36
C ASP A 91 8.31 22.90 9.42
N LEU A 92 9.09 22.59 8.39
CA LEU A 92 8.81 21.50 7.47
C LEU A 92 8.88 20.12 8.16
N LYS A 93 9.80 19.91 9.11
CA LYS A 93 9.87 18.67 9.90
C LYS A 93 8.62 18.45 10.74
N VAL A 94 8.11 19.49 11.40
CA VAL A 94 6.86 19.41 12.16
C VAL A 94 5.70 19.05 11.25
N LEU A 95 5.58 19.73 10.08
CA LEU A 95 4.53 19.44 9.12
C LEU A 95 4.65 18.03 8.53
N HIS A 96 5.87 17.59 8.25
CA HIS A 96 6.13 16.22 7.77
C HIS A 96 5.67 15.16 8.78
N GLU A 97 5.96 15.34 10.06
CA GLU A 97 5.55 14.40 11.10
C GLU A 97 4.02 14.32 11.25
N GLN A 98 3.33 15.47 11.18
CA GLN A 98 1.87 15.53 11.17
C GLN A 98 1.28 14.82 9.94
N THR A 99 1.84 15.07 8.75
CA THR A 99 1.40 14.46 7.50
C THR A 99 1.69 12.96 7.46
N ARG A 100 2.79 12.52 8.09
CA ARG A 100 3.12 11.11 8.25
C ARG A 100 2.05 10.38 9.05
N GLY A 101 1.66 10.93 10.21
CA GLY A 101 0.57 10.35 11.01
C GLY A 101 -0.75 10.26 10.22
N ALA A 102 -1.10 11.29 9.45
CA ALA A 102 -2.27 11.29 8.59
C ALA A 102 -2.18 10.23 7.46
N SER A 103 -0.99 10.06 6.87
CA SER A 103 -0.72 9.06 5.84
C SER A 103 -0.85 7.63 6.38
N ASP A 104 -0.31 7.36 7.57
CA ASP A 104 -0.41 6.05 8.22
C ASP A 104 -1.86 5.72 8.58
N ALA A 105 -2.61 6.70 9.09
CA ALA A 105 -4.05 6.55 9.36
C ALA A 105 -4.85 6.30 8.08
N ALA A 106 -4.54 6.99 6.99
CA ALA A 106 -5.20 6.80 5.71
C ALA A 106 -4.95 5.39 5.13
N ARG A 107 -3.72 4.88 5.22
CA ARG A 107 -3.36 3.51 4.82
C ARG A 107 -4.12 2.47 5.64
N ALA A 108 -4.16 2.64 6.95
CA ALA A 108 -4.89 1.75 7.84
C ALA A 108 -6.40 1.75 7.53
N ALA A 109 -6.99 2.92 7.24
CA ALA A 109 -8.39 3.02 6.87
C ALA A 109 -8.72 2.31 5.55
N VAL A 110 -7.86 2.44 4.52
CA VAL A 110 -8.01 1.72 3.25
C VAL A 110 -7.93 0.20 3.47
N GLU A 111 -6.95 -0.27 4.25
CA GLU A 111 -6.77 -1.69 4.55
C GLU A 111 -7.97 -2.26 5.33
N GLN A 112 -8.44 -1.55 6.34
CA GLN A 112 -9.61 -1.96 7.10
C GLN A 112 -10.87 -2.02 6.22
N ASN A 113 -11.06 -1.03 5.34
CA ASN A 113 -12.18 -1.02 4.41
C ASN A 113 -12.08 -2.14 3.36
N ALA A 114 -10.88 -2.49 2.90
CA ALA A 114 -10.66 -3.63 2.02
C ALA A 114 -11.07 -4.95 2.66
N ARG A 115 -10.68 -5.18 3.91
CA ARG A 115 -11.10 -6.36 4.69
C ARG A 115 -12.61 -6.43 4.90
N LEU A 116 -13.24 -5.28 5.20
CA LEU A 116 -14.70 -5.21 5.34
C LEU A 116 -15.41 -5.53 4.04
N MET A 117 -14.90 -5.01 2.92
CA MET A 117 -15.44 -5.29 1.58
C MET A 117 -15.32 -6.78 1.23
N GLU A 118 -14.19 -7.41 1.52
CA GLU A 118 -13.97 -8.85 1.32
C GLU A 118 -14.97 -9.68 2.14
N HIS A 119 -15.14 -9.36 3.40
CA HIS A 119 -16.13 -10.02 4.27
C HIS A 119 -17.56 -9.88 3.73
N GLN A 120 -17.95 -8.68 3.30
CA GLN A 120 -19.28 -8.45 2.73
C GLN A 120 -19.50 -9.22 1.42
N LEU A 121 -18.48 -9.33 0.58
CA LEU A 121 -18.53 -10.12 -0.65
C LEU A 121 -18.66 -11.62 -0.35
N ALA A 122 -17.93 -12.13 0.64
CA ALA A 122 -18.03 -13.51 1.08
C ALA A 122 -19.43 -13.84 1.65
N GLU A 123 -19.96 -12.96 2.51
CA GLU A 123 -21.33 -13.12 3.03
C GLU A 123 -22.38 -13.11 1.91
N ARG A 124 -22.24 -12.20 0.95
CA ARG A 124 -23.12 -12.15 -0.21
C ARG A 124 -23.08 -13.47 -1.00
N THR A 125 -21.91 -14.01 -1.26
CA THR A 125 -21.76 -15.29 -1.96
C THR A 125 -22.44 -16.42 -1.19
N LYS A 126 -22.28 -16.46 0.13
CA LYS A 126 -22.97 -17.43 1.00
C LYS A 126 -24.49 -17.31 0.89
N LEU A 127 -25.02 -16.09 0.94
CA LEU A 127 -26.47 -15.85 0.83
C LEU A 127 -27.02 -16.22 -0.54
N LEU A 128 -26.27 -15.96 -1.64
CA LEU A 128 -26.66 -16.38 -2.99
C LEU A 128 -26.72 -17.90 -3.09
N ASN A 129 -25.72 -18.61 -2.57
CA ASN A 129 -25.72 -20.07 -2.53
C ASN A 129 -26.91 -20.63 -1.75
N GLN A 130 -27.27 -20.01 -0.60
CA GLN A 130 -28.45 -20.40 0.15
C GLN A 130 -29.74 -20.13 -0.63
N LEU A 131 -29.84 -19.00 -1.33
CA LEU A 131 -31.00 -18.70 -2.17
C LEU A 131 -31.15 -19.69 -3.32
N ASP A 132 -30.05 -20.08 -3.97
CA ASP A 132 -30.08 -21.08 -5.03
C ASP A 132 -30.48 -22.45 -4.51
N GLN A 133 -30.06 -22.81 -3.30
CA GLN A 133 -30.48 -24.03 -2.62
C GLN A 133 -32.00 -24.03 -2.34
N VAL A 134 -32.53 -22.91 -1.86
CA VAL A 134 -33.99 -22.76 -1.63
C VAL A 134 -34.76 -22.87 -2.96
N LYS A 135 -34.32 -22.16 -3.99
CA LYS A 135 -34.94 -22.25 -5.33
C LYS A 135 -34.93 -23.67 -5.91
N MET A 136 -33.84 -24.43 -5.65
CA MET A 136 -33.75 -25.82 -6.06
C MET A 136 -34.77 -26.68 -5.30
N GLN A 137 -34.89 -26.49 -3.97
CA GLN A 137 -35.88 -27.21 -3.17
C GLN A 137 -37.32 -26.91 -3.64
N GLU A 138 -37.63 -25.65 -3.97
CA GLU A 138 -38.95 -25.27 -4.53
C GLU A 138 -39.20 -25.96 -5.88
N LYS A 139 -38.20 -26.01 -6.77
CA LYS A 139 -38.33 -26.71 -8.05
C LYS A 139 -38.54 -28.22 -7.88
N VAL A 140 -37.84 -28.84 -6.91
CA VAL A 140 -38.04 -30.25 -6.58
C VAL A 140 -39.44 -30.48 -6.03
N ALA A 141 -39.93 -29.63 -5.13
CA ALA A 141 -41.30 -29.72 -4.58
C ALA A 141 -42.35 -29.56 -5.68
N GLN A 142 -42.20 -28.63 -6.61
CA GLN A 142 -43.08 -28.46 -7.76
C GLN A 142 -43.07 -29.70 -8.69
N ALA A 143 -41.91 -30.27 -8.97
CA ALA A 143 -41.79 -31.50 -9.77
C ALA A 143 -42.47 -32.69 -9.10
N VAL A 144 -42.35 -32.81 -7.77
CA VAL A 144 -43.04 -33.83 -6.99
C VAL A 144 -44.54 -33.67 -7.06
N GLN A 145 -45.06 -32.44 -6.96
CA GLN A 145 -46.51 -32.16 -7.10
C GLN A 145 -47.05 -32.49 -8.49
N GLN A 146 -46.28 -32.18 -9.54
CA GLN A 146 -46.64 -32.53 -10.93
C GLN A 146 -46.68 -34.07 -11.17
N ILE A 147 -45.75 -34.81 -10.57
CA ILE A 147 -45.72 -36.28 -10.68
C ILE A 147 -46.87 -36.91 -9.90
N ASN A 148 -47.22 -36.38 -8.73
CA ASN A 148 -48.39 -36.88 -7.97
C ASN A 148 -49.73 -36.51 -8.58
N GLY A 149 -49.79 -35.49 -9.43
CA GLY A 149 -51.01 -35.08 -10.15
C GLY A 149 -51.29 -35.86 -11.43
N THR A 150 -50.32 -36.61 -11.95
CA THR A 150 -50.45 -37.47 -13.15
C THR A 150 -50.32 -38.95 -12.75
N ASN A 151 -51.35 -39.49 -12.15
CA ASN A 151 -51.41 -40.90 -11.83
C ASN A 151 -51.57 -41.77 -13.09
N SER A 152 -50.73 -42.81 -13.15
CA SER A 152 -50.84 -44.01 -13.96
C SER A 152 -50.15 -44.02 -15.32
N ASP A 153 -48.81 -44.12 -15.35
CA ASP A 153 -48.17 -45.07 -16.26
C ASP A 153 -46.80 -45.49 -15.72
N SER A 154 -46.54 -46.81 -15.78
CA SER A 154 -45.46 -47.53 -15.05
C SER A 154 -44.07 -47.43 -15.69
N SER A 155 -43.70 -46.28 -16.26
CA SER A 155 -42.38 -46.02 -16.86
C SER A 155 -41.74 -44.72 -16.42
N THR A 156 -42.16 -44.13 -15.32
CA THR A 156 -41.56 -42.88 -14.81
C THR A 156 -40.27 -43.17 -14.01
N PRO A 157 -39.17 -42.45 -14.29
CA PRO A 157 -37.94 -42.55 -13.47
C PRO A 157 -38.27 -42.22 -12.00
N SER A 158 -37.73 -42.99 -11.06
CA SER A 158 -37.98 -42.83 -9.64
C SER A 158 -37.63 -41.38 -9.22
N LEU A 159 -38.42 -40.80 -8.35
CA LEU A 159 -38.22 -39.47 -7.75
C LEU A 159 -36.79 -39.28 -7.23
N GLU A 160 -36.21 -40.33 -6.70
CA GLU A 160 -34.82 -40.37 -6.24
C GLU A 160 -33.83 -40.13 -7.39
N HIS A 161 -34.06 -40.69 -8.56
CA HIS A 161 -33.19 -40.52 -9.73
C HIS A 161 -33.24 -39.09 -10.32
N VAL A 162 -34.41 -38.45 -10.26
CA VAL A 162 -34.57 -37.06 -10.68
C VAL A 162 -33.87 -36.11 -9.67
N ARG A 163 -34.02 -36.40 -8.40
CA ARG A 163 -33.37 -35.66 -7.33
C ARG A 163 -31.85 -35.76 -7.41
N ASP A 164 -31.29 -36.94 -7.54
CA ASP A 164 -29.85 -37.17 -7.70
C ASP A 164 -29.29 -36.45 -8.93
N LYS A 165 -30.03 -36.41 -10.02
CA LYS A 165 -29.59 -35.72 -11.25
C LYS A 165 -29.60 -34.20 -11.11
N ILE A 166 -30.54 -33.65 -10.37
CA ILE A 166 -30.61 -32.21 -10.06
C ILE A 166 -29.51 -31.83 -9.09
N GLU A 167 -29.31 -32.61 -8.01
CA GLU A 167 -28.25 -32.38 -7.02
C GLU A 167 -26.86 -32.50 -7.65
N SER A 168 -26.65 -33.51 -8.52
CA SER A 168 -25.37 -33.67 -9.25
C SER A 168 -25.06 -32.50 -10.20
N ARG A 169 -26.06 -31.95 -10.89
CA ARG A 169 -25.90 -30.78 -11.75
C ARG A 169 -25.62 -29.51 -10.95
N HIS A 170 -26.29 -29.37 -9.80
CA HIS A 170 -26.08 -28.23 -8.91
C HIS A 170 -24.69 -28.28 -8.26
N ALA A 171 -24.25 -29.44 -7.77
CA ALA A 171 -22.90 -29.62 -7.23
C ALA A 171 -21.81 -29.34 -8.26
N ARG A 172 -22.00 -29.71 -9.53
CA ARG A 172 -21.07 -29.39 -10.61
C ARG A 172 -21.02 -27.88 -10.91
N ALA A 173 -22.16 -27.21 -10.91
CA ALA A 173 -22.22 -25.76 -11.14
C ALA A 173 -21.52 -24.98 -10.01
N ILE A 174 -21.71 -25.39 -8.74
CA ILE A 174 -21.02 -24.78 -7.58
C ILE A 174 -19.51 -25.08 -7.67
N GLY A 175 -19.10 -26.31 -7.94
CA GLY A 175 -17.68 -26.67 -8.06
C GLY A 175 -16.93 -25.94 -9.17
N GLN A 176 -17.61 -25.65 -10.30
CA GLN A 176 -17.03 -24.84 -11.37
C GLN A 176 -16.89 -23.37 -10.99
N THR A 177 -17.84 -22.82 -10.21
CA THR A 177 -17.78 -21.43 -9.73
C THR A 177 -16.70 -21.26 -8.66
N GLU A 178 -16.58 -22.21 -7.73
CA GLU A 178 -15.53 -22.21 -6.68
C GLU A 178 -14.12 -22.36 -7.27
N LEU A 179 -13.95 -23.21 -8.29
CA LEU A 179 -12.66 -23.36 -8.98
C LEU A 179 -12.27 -22.12 -9.78
N ALA A 180 -13.23 -21.40 -10.37
CA ALA A 180 -12.96 -20.19 -11.09
C ALA A 180 -12.60 -18.99 -10.18
N ASP A 181 -13.26 -18.89 -9.00
CA ASP A 181 -13.02 -17.80 -8.05
C ASP A 181 -11.77 -18.02 -7.18
N SER A 182 -11.51 -19.25 -6.73
CA SER A 182 -10.38 -19.54 -5.83
C SER A 182 -9.01 -19.51 -6.52
N GLY A 183 -8.94 -19.94 -7.77
CA GLY A 183 -7.66 -20.07 -8.50
C GLY A 183 -6.99 -18.75 -8.82
N VAL A 184 -7.74 -17.74 -9.27
CA VAL A 184 -7.18 -16.45 -9.72
C VAL A 184 -6.87 -15.54 -8.53
N ALA A 185 -7.76 -15.46 -7.54
CA ALA A 185 -7.55 -14.64 -6.34
C ALA A 185 -6.38 -15.15 -5.50
N GLN A 186 -6.25 -16.48 -5.36
CA GLN A 186 -5.16 -17.09 -4.60
C GLN A 186 -3.81 -16.94 -5.30
N GLN A 187 -3.76 -17.07 -6.63
CA GLN A 187 -2.55 -16.81 -7.41
C GLN A 187 -2.13 -15.35 -7.39
N MET A 188 -3.07 -14.40 -7.44
CA MET A 188 -2.77 -12.97 -7.31
C MET A 188 -2.22 -12.62 -5.93
N MET A 189 -2.80 -13.15 -4.85
CA MET A 189 -2.29 -12.96 -3.48
C MET A 189 -0.90 -13.56 -3.30
N GLU A 190 -0.62 -14.72 -3.88
CA GLU A 190 0.68 -15.39 -3.77
C GLU A 190 1.77 -14.64 -4.53
N VAL A 191 1.49 -14.15 -5.73
CA VAL A 191 2.39 -13.30 -6.53
C VAL A 191 2.66 -11.97 -5.82
N GLU A 192 1.66 -11.36 -5.21
CA GLU A 192 1.81 -10.10 -4.50
C GLU A 192 2.61 -10.26 -3.20
N ALA A 193 2.39 -11.35 -2.45
CA ALA A 193 3.15 -11.69 -1.25
C ALA A 193 4.62 -11.98 -1.57
N VAL A 194 4.92 -12.73 -2.63
CA VAL A 194 6.29 -13.01 -3.10
C VAL A 194 6.99 -11.73 -3.56
N SER A 195 6.30 -10.87 -4.31
CA SER A 195 6.80 -9.58 -4.76
C SER A 195 7.10 -8.62 -3.60
N ALA A 196 6.23 -8.56 -2.58
CA ALA A 196 6.43 -7.76 -1.38
C ALA A 196 7.64 -8.25 -0.56
N LYS A 197 7.78 -9.57 -0.41
CA LYS A 197 8.90 -10.21 0.31
C LYS A 197 10.24 -9.98 -0.40
N THR A 198 10.25 -10.04 -1.72
CA THR A 198 11.46 -9.77 -2.53
C THR A 198 11.89 -8.32 -2.40
N ARG A 199 10.95 -7.35 -2.47
CA ARG A 199 11.23 -5.92 -2.27
C ARG A 199 11.76 -5.62 -0.86
N ALA A 200 11.19 -6.26 0.17
CA ALA A 200 11.65 -6.11 1.55
C ALA A 200 13.08 -6.66 1.74
N ASN A 201 13.39 -7.81 1.16
CA ASN A 201 14.72 -8.41 1.22
C ASN A 201 15.77 -7.57 0.48
N THR A 202 15.45 -7.01 -0.69
CA THR A 202 16.34 -6.11 -1.43
C THR A 202 16.63 -4.84 -0.60
N ARG A 203 15.60 -4.24 -0.02
CA ARG A 203 15.79 -3.05 0.82
C ARG A 203 16.60 -3.33 2.08
N LEU A 204 16.40 -4.49 2.69
CA LEU A 204 17.20 -4.92 3.84
C LEU A 204 18.69 -5.10 3.47
N ALA A 205 18.95 -5.65 2.29
CA ALA A 205 20.32 -5.81 1.78
C ALA A 205 21.00 -4.45 1.50
N GLU A 206 20.27 -3.49 0.94
CA GLU A 206 20.75 -2.12 0.73
C GLU A 206 21.10 -1.45 2.06
N ILE A 207 20.22 -1.51 3.06
CA ILE A 207 20.47 -0.92 4.39
C ILE A 207 21.67 -1.57 5.06
N ARG A 208 21.83 -2.89 4.96
CA ARG A 208 23.02 -3.58 5.49
C ARG A 208 24.31 -3.14 4.80
N ALA A 209 24.27 -2.94 3.48
CA ALA A 209 25.42 -2.43 2.73
C ALA A 209 25.77 -0.98 3.14
N GLU A 210 24.76 -0.13 3.34
CA GLU A 210 24.96 1.23 3.85
C GLU A 210 25.58 1.22 5.26
N MET A 211 25.07 0.40 6.17
CA MET A 211 25.59 0.26 7.54
C MET A 211 27.01 -0.35 7.58
N ALA A 212 27.33 -1.25 6.67
CA ALA A 212 28.68 -1.78 6.52
C ALA A 212 29.65 -0.73 5.98
N ALA A 213 29.22 0.15 5.10
CA ALA A 213 30.02 1.25 4.55
C ALA A 213 30.27 2.36 5.58
N THR A 214 29.32 2.59 6.51
CA THR A 214 29.46 3.57 7.61
C THR A 214 30.16 3.02 8.84
N GLY A 215 30.52 1.73 8.86
CA GLY A 215 31.24 1.10 10.00
C GLY A 215 30.37 0.81 11.23
N GLU A 216 29.05 0.90 11.10
CA GLU A 216 28.12 0.66 12.21
C GLU A 216 27.81 -0.84 12.43
N LEU A 217 28.17 -1.71 11.49
CA LEU A 217 28.10 -3.15 11.66
C LEU A 217 29.48 -3.80 11.60
N PRO A 218 29.78 -4.75 12.51
CA PRO A 218 31.01 -5.52 12.42
C PRO A 218 31.03 -6.32 11.13
N GLN A 219 32.14 -6.25 10.40
CA GLN A 219 32.39 -7.04 9.18
C GLN A 219 32.22 -8.54 9.51
N PRO A 220 31.56 -9.33 8.65
CA PRO A 220 31.58 -10.77 8.83
C PRO A 220 33.02 -11.26 8.76
N HIS A 221 33.51 -11.81 9.85
CA HIS A 221 34.81 -12.46 9.90
C HIS A 221 34.82 -13.61 8.89
N ASN A 222 35.58 -13.41 7.83
CA ASN A 222 35.88 -14.44 6.85
C ASN A 222 36.87 -15.41 7.53
N SER A 223 36.31 -16.40 8.24
CA SER A 223 37.10 -17.50 8.77
C SER A 223 37.46 -18.43 7.59
N SER A 224 38.45 -18.03 6.80
CA SER A 224 39.18 -18.95 5.96
C SER A 224 40.00 -19.86 6.86
N SER A 225 39.40 -20.97 7.22
CA SER A 225 40.08 -22.11 7.82
C SER A 225 41.12 -22.63 6.83
N LYS A 226 42.40 -22.39 7.13
CA LYS A 226 43.47 -23.26 6.71
C LYS A 226 43.43 -24.51 7.56
N GLY A 227 43.35 -25.65 6.94
CA GLY A 227 43.49 -26.98 7.52
C GLY A 227 43.37 -28.00 6.41
#